data_a230bbae45063ca77228239d924fc17c
#
_entry.id   a230bbae45063ca77228239d924fc17c
#
_cell.length_a   1.000
_cell.length_b   1.000
_cell.length_c   1.000
_cell.angle_alpha   90.00
_cell.angle_beta   90.00
_cell.angle_gamma   90.00
#
_symmetry.space_group_name_H-M   'P 1'
#
loop_
_entity.id
_entity.type
_entity.pdbx_description
1 polymer ?
#
loop_
_entity_poly.entity_id
_entity_poly.type
_entity_poly.pdbx_seq_one_letter_code
_entity_poly.pdbx_strand_id
1 'polypeptide(L)'
;GLGTNLGDKEHNLRLAVRKIEERVGKVVSLSAFYATAPWGFSSEHTFLNAAACVETLLPPLSVLHLTQEIEREIGRTHKSVGGVYSDRVIDIDLLLYGDRVLDTPELKLPHPLMHERRFVMEPLAEIAPDLVHPILKKKMRELL
;
A
#
# COMPACT_ATOMS: atom_id res chain seq x y z
N GLY A 1 0.35 -0.16 2.42
CA GLY A 1 -0.22 0.86 1.54
C GLY A 1 -0.74 0.28 0.25
N LEU A 2 -1.88 0.74 -0.16
CA LEU A 2 -2.54 0.31 -1.39
C LEU A 2 -2.81 1.53 -2.27
N GLY A 3 -2.60 1.39 -3.59
CA GLY A 3 -2.87 2.47 -4.52
C GLY A 3 -3.23 1.96 -5.90
N THR A 4 -4.10 2.68 -6.58
CA THR A 4 -4.52 2.36 -7.95
C THR A 4 -4.93 3.64 -8.69
N ASN A 5 -4.64 3.70 -9.99
CA ASN A 5 -5.09 4.82 -10.82
C ASN A 5 -5.64 4.38 -12.17
N LEU A 6 -5.93 3.10 -12.35
CA LEU A 6 -6.46 2.57 -13.61
C LEU A 6 -7.74 1.76 -13.39
N GLY A 7 -8.65 1.87 -14.34
CA GLY A 7 -9.87 1.07 -14.37
C GLY A 7 -10.83 1.41 -13.24
N ASP A 8 -11.52 0.39 -12.74
CA ASP A 8 -12.41 0.51 -11.59
C ASP A 8 -11.58 0.50 -10.31
N LYS A 9 -11.18 1.67 -9.87
CA LYS A 9 -10.24 1.85 -8.76
C LYS A 9 -10.74 1.28 -7.45
N GLU A 10 -12.00 1.55 -7.13
CA GLU A 10 -12.59 1.01 -5.90
C GLU A 10 -12.63 -0.51 -5.92
N HIS A 11 -13.05 -1.08 -7.04
CA HIS A 11 -13.05 -2.53 -7.20
C HIS A 11 -11.64 -3.13 -7.05
N ASN A 12 -10.65 -2.48 -7.66
CA ASN A 12 -9.27 -2.93 -7.58
C ASN A 12 -8.76 -2.97 -6.13
N LEU A 13 -9.05 -1.93 -5.35
CA LEU A 13 -8.67 -1.90 -3.94
C LEU A 13 -9.39 -2.98 -3.14
N ARG A 14 -10.68 -3.16 -3.34
CA ARG A 14 -11.45 -4.19 -2.65
C ARG A 14 -10.98 -5.59 -2.99
N LEU A 15 -10.65 -5.81 -4.25
CA LEU A 15 -10.12 -7.11 -4.71
C LEU A 15 -8.75 -7.39 -4.08
N ALA A 16 -7.88 -6.39 -4.03
CA ALA A 16 -6.57 -6.53 -3.39
C ALA A 16 -6.71 -6.88 -1.90
N VAL A 17 -7.59 -6.18 -1.19
CA VAL A 17 -7.85 -6.46 0.23
C VAL A 17 -8.36 -7.89 0.43
N ARG A 18 -9.27 -8.34 -0.42
CA ARG A 18 -9.80 -9.70 -0.35
C ARG A 18 -8.71 -10.75 -0.54
N LYS A 19 -7.85 -10.55 -1.54
CA LYS A 19 -6.74 -11.47 -1.81
C LYS A 19 -5.72 -11.47 -0.69
N ILE A 20 -5.44 -10.33 -0.10
CA ILE A 20 -4.57 -10.23 1.07
C ILE A 20 -5.15 -11.04 2.23
N GLU A 21 -6.44 -10.89 2.49
CA GLU A 21 -7.09 -11.62 3.57
C GLU A 21 -7.07 -13.13 3.34
N GLU A 22 -7.21 -13.57 2.11
CA GLU A 22 -7.18 -15.00 1.77
C GLU A 22 -5.78 -15.62 1.84
N ARG A 23 -4.73 -14.85 1.53
CA ARG A 23 -3.39 -15.41 1.32
C ARG A 23 -2.34 -14.97 2.31
N VAL A 24 -2.46 -13.79 2.88
CA VAL A 24 -1.44 -13.21 3.75
C VAL A 24 -1.83 -13.31 5.21
N GLY A 25 -2.99 -12.86 5.55
CA GLY A 25 -3.47 -12.88 6.93
C GLY A 25 -4.73 -12.06 7.09
N LYS A 26 -5.18 -11.95 8.34
CA LYS A 26 -6.42 -11.26 8.67
C LYS A 26 -6.27 -9.74 8.55
N VAL A 27 -7.13 -9.11 7.77
CA VAL A 27 -7.20 -7.65 7.70
C VAL A 27 -7.99 -7.15 8.90
N VAL A 28 -7.28 -6.57 9.87
CA VAL A 28 -7.87 -6.11 11.13
C VAL A 28 -8.36 -4.66 11.07
N SER A 29 -7.80 -3.86 10.17
CA SER A 29 -8.21 -2.47 9.94
C SER A 29 -8.01 -2.11 8.48
N LEU A 30 -8.92 -1.32 7.95
CA LEU A 30 -8.84 -0.79 6.60
C LEU A 30 -9.26 0.67 6.64
N SER A 31 -8.45 1.55 6.06
CA SER A 31 -8.79 2.97 5.99
C SER A 31 -9.91 3.25 5.00
N ALA A 32 -10.45 4.45 5.04
CA ALA A 32 -11.24 4.96 3.93
C ALA A 32 -10.37 5.02 2.67
N PHE A 33 -10.99 5.15 1.52
CA PHE A 33 -10.28 5.30 0.27
C PHE A 33 -10.10 6.78 -0.03
N TYR A 34 -8.86 7.20 -0.20
CA TYR A 34 -8.49 8.61 -0.37
C TYR A 34 -8.15 8.88 -1.83
N ALA A 35 -8.88 9.80 -2.45
CA ALA A 35 -8.58 10.23 -3.80
C ALA A 35 -7.53 11.35 -3.77
N THR A 36 -6.45 11.17 -4.53
CA THR A 36 -5.39 12.18 -4.64
C THR A 36 -5.15 12.50 -6.09
N ALA A 37 -5.19 13.78 -6.43
CA ALA A 37 -4.88 14.23 -7.78
C ALA A 37 -3.37 14.16 -8.02
N PRO A 38 -2.94 13.68 -9.20
CA PRO A 38 -1.55 13.78 -9.57
C PRO A 38 -1.17 15.25 -9.76
N TRP A 39 0.09 15.57 -9.51
CA TRP A 39 0.61 16.92 -9.62
C TRP A 39 0.36 17.51 -11.02
N GLY A 40 -0.42 18.60 -11.06
CA GLY A 40 -0.59 19.38 -12.27
C GLY A 40 -1.31 18.71 -13.43
N PHE A 41 -2.04 17.62 -13.19
CA PHE A 41 -2.69 16.85 -14.24
C PHE A 41 -4.19 16.74 -14.04
N SER A 42 -4.88 16.33 -15.09
CA SER A 42 -6.32 16.18 -15.09
C SER A 42 -6.76 15.04 -14.15
N SER A 43 -8.03 15.06 -13.80
CA SER A 43 -8.64 14.07 -12.90
C SER A 43 -8.64 12.63 -13.46
N GLU A 44 -8.29 12.45 -14.74
CA GLU A 44 -8.26 11.12 -15.37
C GLU A 44 -7.25 10.17 -14.71
N HIS A 45 -6.21 10.73 -14.10
CA HIS A 45 -5.16 9.95 -13.47
C HIS A 45 -5.18 10.04 -11.95
N THR A 46 -6.32 10.37 -11.37
CA THR A 46 -6.47 10.42 -9.92
C THR A 46 -6.19 9.04 -9.32
N PHE A 47 -5.31 9.02 -8.32
CA PHE A 47 -5.05 7.82 -7.53
C PHE A 47 -6.11 7.64 -6.46
N LEU A 48 -6.45 6.40 -6.18
CA LEU A 48 -7.22 6.03 -5.01
C LEU A 48 -6.28 5.25 -4.09
N ASN A 49 -6.11 5.72 -2.86
CA ASN A 49 -5.15 5.17 -1.91
C ASN A 49 -5.84 4.71 -0.63
N ALA A 50 -5.26 3.71 0.00
CA ALA A 50 -5.74 3.18 1.28
C ALA A 50 -4.58 2.59 2.08
N ALA A 51 -4.83 2.35 3.36
CA ALA A 51 -3.93 1.59 4.21
C ALA A 51 -4.69 0.46 4.88
N ALA A 52 -4.02 -0.65 5.06
CA ALA A 52 -4.58 -1.81 5.76
C ALA A 52 -3.58 -2.30 6.81
N CYS A 53 -4.13 -2.74 7.94
CA CYS A 53 -3.37 -3.43 8.96
C CYS A 53 -3.72 -4.90 8.90
N VAL A 54 -2.71 -5.75 8.80
CA VAL A 54 -2.89 -7.20 8.58
C VAL A 54 -2.15 -7.97 9.65
N GLU A 55 -2.83 -8.91 10.28
CA GLU A 55 -2.20 -9.88 11.18
C GLU A 55 -1.78 -11.09 10.38
N THR A 56 -0.50 -11.46 10.44
CA THR A 56 0.03 -12.57 9.70
C THR A 56 1.06 -13.35 10.52
N LEU A 57 1.17 -14.63 10.24
CA LEU A 57 2.22 -15.50 10.79
C LEU A 57 3.40 -15.63 9.83
N LEU A 58 3.30 -15.03 8.66
CA LEU A 58 4.33 -15.14 7.64
C LEU A 58 5.47 -14.15 7.89
N PRO A 59 6.72 -14.53 7.59
CA PRO A 59 7.83 -13.59 7.67
C PRO A 59 7.71 -12.49 6.60
N PRO A 60 8.39 -11.35 6.80
CA PRO A 60 8.26 -10.21 5.90
C PRO A 60 8.50 -10.50 4.42
N LEU A 61 9.52 -11.29 4.09
CA LEU A 61 9.78 -11.62 2.67
C LEU A 61 8.68 -12.46 2.05
N SER A 62 8.05 -13.35 2.81
CA SER A 62 6.91 -14.12 2.31
C SER A 62 5.72 -13.22 2.03
N VAL A 63 5.47 -12.25 2.90
CA VAL A 63 4.42 -11.25 2.69
C VAL A 63 4.71 -10.45 1.42
N LEU A 64 5.94 -10.00 1.25
CA LEU A 64 6.35 -9.27 0.06
C LEU A 64 6.07 -10.07 -1.22
N HIS A 65 6.50 -11.33 -1.27
CA HIS A 65 6.32 -12.16 -2.44
C HIS A 65 4.85 -12.40 -2.77
N LEU A 66 4.02 -12.61 -1.73
CA LEU A 66 2.57 -12.80 -1.92
C LEU A 66 1.89 -11.53 -2.42
N THR A 67 2.25 -10.37 -1.88
CA THR A 67 1.68 -9.11 -2.35
C THR A 67 2.09 -8.79 -3.77
N GLN A 68 3.32 -9.11 -4.15
CA GLN A 68 3.77 -8.97 -5.54
C GLN A 68 3.02 -9.91 -6.48
N GLU A 69 2.72 -11.11 -6.03
CA GLU A 69 1.93 -12.06 -6.78
C GLU A 69 0.49 -11.56 -6.97
N ILE A 70 -0.09 -10.99 -5.92
CA ILE A 70 -1.42 -10.37 -5.99
C ILE A 70 -1.43 -9.21 -6.98
N GLU A 71 -0.41 -8.36 -6.96
CA GLU A 71 -0.27 -7.27 -7.92
C GLU A 71 -0.28 -7.80 -9.36
N ARG A 72 0.47 -8.85 -9.62
CA ARG A 72 0.53 -9.44 -10.95
C ARG A 72 -0.80 -10.04 -11.38
N GLU A 73 -1.51 -10.71 -10.48
CA GLU A 73 -2.81 -11.31 -10.79
C GLU A 73 -3.84 -10.25 -11.16
N ILE A 74 -3.93 -9.20 -10.36
CA ILE A 74 -4.88 -8.11 -10.62
C ILE A 74 -4.48 -7.36 -11.90
N GLY A 75 -3.20 -7.13 -12.09
CA GLY A 75 -2.68 -6.45 -13.28
C GLY A 75 -2.91 -7.21 -14.58
N ARG A 76 -2.99 -8.53 -14.54
CA ARG A 76 -3.24 -9.35 -15.73
C ARG A 76 -4.64 -9.20 -16.29
N THR A 77 -5.60 -8.78 -15.48
CA THR A 77 -6.96 -8.57 -15.94
C THR A 77 -7.09 -7.32 -16.80
N HIS A 78 -6.05 -6.47 -16.77
CA HIS A 78 -5.98 -5.24 -17.54
C HIS A 78 -4.68 -5.25 -18.31
N LYS A 79 -4.76 -5.38 -19.64
CA LYS A 79 -3.55 -5.33 -20.46
C LYS A 79 -2.98 -3.92 -20.46
N SER A 80 -1.77 -3.77 -19.97
CA SER A 80 -1.04 -2.54 -20.16
C SER A 80 -0.66 -2.43 -21.62
N VAL A 81 -1.08 -1.38 -22.27
CA VAL A 81 -0.78 -1.16 -23.66
C VAL A 81 0.49 -0.33 -23.76
N GLY A 82 1.46 -0.85 -24.50
CA GLY A 82 2.62 -0.07 -24.91
C GLY A 82 3.73 0.12 -23.93
N GLY A 83 3.81 -0.67 -22.88
CA GLY A 83 4.95 -0.62 -21.96
C GLY A 83 5.17 0.73 -21.28
N VAL A 84 4.17 1.58 -21.29
CA VAL A 84 4.25 2.85 -20.59
C VAL A 84 4.02 2.61 -19.12
N TYR A 85 5.08 2.85 -18.36
CA TYR A 85 5.01 2.79 -16.91
C TYR A 85 4.25 4.00 -16.38
N SER A 86 3.94 3.98 -15.10
CA SER A 86 3.34 5.02 -14.27
C SER A 86 1.90 4.77 -13.90
N ASP A 87 1.09 4.22 -14.79
CA ASP A 87 -0.27 3.84 -14.45
C ASP A 87 -0.28 2.40 -13.97
N ARG A 88 -0.76 2.18 -12.76
CA ARG A 88 -0.80 0.84 -12.17
C ARG A 88 -2.21 0.45 -11.78
N VAL A 89 -2.59 -0.78 -12.17
CA VAL A 89 -3.87 -1.35 -11.76
C VAL A 89 -3.93 -1.44 -10.24
N ILE A 90 -2.83 -1.91 -9.63
CA ILE A 90 -2.72 -1.96 -8.18
C ILE A 90 -1.25 -1.90 -7.76
N ASP A 91 -1.00 -1.18 -6.68
CA ASP A 91 0.31 -1.09 -6.05
C ASP A 91 0.13 -1.42 -4.58
N ILE A 92 0.89 -2.40 -4.09
CA ILE A 92 0.81 -2.84 -2.70
C ILE A 92 2.20 -2.70 -2.08
N ASP A 93 2.33 -1.75 -1.15
CA ASP A 93 3.61 -1.48 -0.49
C ASP A 93 3.58 -1.95 0.95
N LEU A 94 4.60 -2.70 1.36
CA LEU A 94 4.83 -2.97 2.76
C LEU A 94 5.44 -1.73 3.40
N LEU A 95 4.73 -1.15 4.34
CA LEU A 95 5.17 0.07 5.02
C LEU A 95 5.90 -0.26 6.32
N LEU A 96 5.31 -1.14 7.11
CA LEU A 96 5.78 -1.52 8.44
C LEU A 96 5.49 -3.00 8.68
N TYR A 97 6.33 -3.63 9.48
CA TYR A 97 6.09 -4.98 9.97
C TYR A 97 6.45 -5.00 11.45
N GLY A 98 5.45 -4.70 12.30
CA GLY A 98 5.70 -4.49 13.72
C GLY A 98 6.72 -3.38 13.92
N ASP A 99 7.71 -3.62 14.75
CA ASP A 99 8.83 -2.70 14.97
C ASP A 99 10.10 -3.13 14.22
N ARG A 100 9.97 -4.04 13.27
CA ARG A 100 11.10 -4.56 12.52
C ARG A 100 11.75 -3.50 11.66
N VAL A 101 13.09 -3.54 11.65
CA VAL A 101 13.94 -2.72 10.78
C VAL A 101 14.71 -3.69 9.89
N LEU A 102 14.47 -3.60 8.59
CA LEU A 102 15.17 -4.42 7.59
C LEU A 102 15.78 -3.50 6.54
N ASP A 103 16.99 -3.83 6.14
CA ASP A 103 17.68 -3.11 5.07
C ASP A 103 18.35 -4.14 4.15
N THR A 104 17.54 -4.68 3.25
CA THR A 104 17.99 -5.69 2.28
C THR A 104 17.70 -5.19 0.87
N PRO A 105 18.38 -5.74 -0.16
CA PRO A 105 18.08 -5.36 -1.54
C PRO A 105 16.63 -5.58 -1.96
N GLU A 106 15.98 -6.61 -1.38
CA GLU A 106 14.61 -6.94 -1.74
C GLU A 106 13.57 -6.17 -0.96
N LEU A 107 13.84 -5.86 0.31
CA LEU A 107 12.85 -5.27 1.20
C LEU A 107 13.51 -4.37 2.24
N LYS A 108 13.00 -3.15 2.34
CA LYS A 108 13.39 -2.19 3.37
C LYS A 108 12.19 -1.86 4.23
N LEU A 109 12.36 -2.00 5.55
CA LEU A 109 11.32 -1.68 6.53
C LEU A 109 11.92 -0.85 7.66
N PRO A 110 11.25 0.18 8.12
CA PRO A 110 10.03 0.76 7.55
C PRO A 110 10.29 1.27 6.14
N HIS A 111 9.26 1.39 5.33
CA HIS A 111 9.40 1.87 3.95
C HIS A 111 10.11 3.22 3.96
N PRO A 112 11.21 3.39 3.21
CA PRO A 112 12.10 4.54 3.38
C PRO A 112 11.48 5.90 3.05
N LEU A 113 10.46 5.93 2.20
CA LEU A 113 9.82 7.17 1.77
C LEU A 113 8.44 7.40 2.38
N MET A 114 7.97 6.50 3.26
CA MET A 114 6.59 6.56 3.72
C MET A 114 6.23 7.89 4.38
N HIS A 115 7.11 8.40 5.23
CA HIS A 115 6.87 9.62 5.99
C HIS A 115 6.91 10.89 5.16
N GLU A 116 7.42 10.81 3.94
CA GLU A 116 7.48 11.93 2.99
C GLU A 116 6.28 11.97 2.04
N ARG A 117 5.40 10.97 2.12
CA ARG A 117 4.28 10.81 1.19
C ARG A 117 2.95 10.95 1.91
N ARG A 118 2.30 12.07 1.72
CA ARG A 118 1.03 12.34 2.37
C ARG A 118 -0.05 11.31 2.01
N PHE A 119 -0.06 10.85 0.76
CA PHE A 119 -1.02 9.86 0.30
C PHE A 119 -0.82 8.49 0.96
N VAL A 120 0.33 8.26 1.60
CA VAL A 120 0.60 7.08 2.43
C VAL A 120 0.21 7.37 3.88
N MET A 121 0.63 8.52 4.40
CA MET A 121 0.49 8.84 5.82
C MET A 121 -0.94 9.15 6.24
N GLU A 122 -1.74 9.80 5.39
CA GLU A 122 -3.12 10.10 5.74
C GLU A 122 -3.95 8.84 6.03
N PRO A 123 -4.01 7.86 5.11
CA PRO A 123 -4.76 6.63 5.41
C PRO A 123 -4.13 5.83 6.56
N LEU A 124 -2.81 5.81 6.66
CA LEU A 124 -2.15 5.07 7.72
C LEU A 124 -2.44 5.66 9.09
N ALA A 125 -2.38 6.99 9.23
CA ALA A 125 -2.67 7.66 10.49
C ALA A 125 -4.15 7.53 10.88
N GLU A 126 -5.04 7.36 9.93
CA GLU A 126 -6.45 7.09 10.22
C GLU A 126 -6.61 5.79 11.02
N ILE A 127 -5.95 4.72 10.60
CA ILE A 127 -6.13 3.40 11.20
C ILE A 127 -5.13 3.10 12.32
N ALA A 128 -4.02 3.82 12.37
CA ALA A 128 -2.95 3.57 13.34
C ALA A 128 -2.28 4.88 13.79
N PRO A 129 -3.03 5.83 14.37
CA PRO A 129 -2.48 7.13 14.72
C PRO A 129 -1.37 7.07 15.77
N ASP A 130 -1.44 6.11 16.68
CA ASP A 130 -0.49 5.98 17.78
C ASP A 130 0.63 4.98 17.53
N LEU A 131 0.66 4.39 16.35
CA LEU A 131 1.73 3.49 15.96
C LEU A 131 3.04 4.28 15.83
N VAL A 132 4.11 3.78 16.46
CA VAL A 132 5.40 4.45 16.48
C VAL A 132 6.28 3.95 15.33
N HIS A 133 6.82 4.89 14.56
CA HIS A 133 7.79 4.57 13.52
C HIS A 133 9.07 4.04 14.17
N PRO A 134 9.56 2.85 13.81
CA PRO A 134 10.65 2.21 14.55
C PRO A 134 12.00 2.93 14.44
N ILE A 135 12.22 3.75 13.45
CA ILE A 135 13.45 4.53 13.29
C ILE A 135 13.26 5.96 13.79
N LEU A 136 12.22 6.65 13.34
CA LEU A 136 11.99 8.05 13.68
C LEU A 136 11.49 8.24 15.12
N LYS A 137 10.96 7.17 15.73
CA LYS A 137 10.47 7.19 17.12
C LYS A 137 9.35 8.19 17.34
N LYS A 138 8.54 8.42 16.30
CA LYS A 138 7.38 9.31 16.32
C LYS A 138 6.13 8.53 15.94
N LYS A 139 5.00 8.96 16.49
CA LYS A 139 3.70 8.37 16.14
C LYS A 139 3.29 8.77 14.72
N MET A 140 2.49 7.94 14.07
CA MET A 140 2.02 8.22 12.70
C MET A 140 1.31 9.57 12.61
N ARG A 141 0.49 9.92 13.61
CA ARG A 141 -0.17 11.23 13.64
C ARG A 141 0.79 12.42 13.71
N GLU A 142 1.98 12.22 14.27
CA GLU A 142 3.02 13.24 14.36
C GLU A 142 3.79 13.43 13.07
N LEU A 143 3.77 12.42 12.20
CA LEU A 143 4.46 12.43 10.92
C LEU A 143 3.60 12.98 9.77
N LEU A 144 2.36 13.28 10.04
CA LEU A 144 1.41 13.79 9.05
C LEU A 144 1.75 15.23 8.60
#